data_0736109cb266ea281c32086894ef0f66
#
_entry.id   0736109cb266ea281c32086894ef0f66
#
_cell.length_a   1.000
_cell.length_b   1.000
_cell.length_c   1.000
_cell.angle_alpha   90.00
_cell.angle_beta   90.00
_cell.angle_gamma   90.00
#
_symmetry.space_group_name_H-M   'P 1'
#
loop_
_entity.id
_entity.type
_entity.pdbx_description
1 polymer ?
#
loop_
_entity_poly.entity_id
_entity_poly.type
_entity_poly.pdbx_seq_one_letter_code
_entity_poly.pdbx_strand_id
1 'polypeptide(L)'
;IHEVLEHVASLIDAECQGSIILVRDYDPSIPEVLMDREQMIQAVLNIMRNAMQALAGQNELGLGRLTLRTRTLRQFTIGHIRHRLVARIEIIDNGPGIPAELQNTLFYPMVSGRPDGTGLGLAITQNIISQHQGLIECESHPGHTVFSIFLPLEQGATSA
;
A
#
# COMPACT_ATOMS: atom_id res chain seq x y z
N ILE A 1 2.60 8.04 -10.14
CA ILE A 1 2.01 7.26 -9.04
C ILE A 1 0.90 8.02 -8.31
N HIS A 2 1.03 9.33 -8.21
CA HIS A 2 0.02 10.11 -7.49
C HIS A 2 -1.35 10.06 -8.16
N GLU A 3 -1.41 9.98 -9.49
CA GLU A 3 -2.68 9.81 -10.20
C GLU A 3 -3.36 8.50 -9.80
N VAL A 4 -2.59 7.43 -9.66
CA VAL A 4 -3.11 6.13 -9.21
C VAL A 4 -3.66 6.26 -7.80
N LEU A 5 -2.89 6.89 -6.89
CA LEU A 5 -3.32 7.08 -5.51
C LEU A 5 -4.60 7.91 -5.43
N GLU A 6 -4.70 8.99 -6.21
CA GLU A 6 -5.88 9.85 -6.21
C GLU A 6 -7.10 9.16 -6.82
N HIS A 7 -6.89 8.33 -7.84
CA HIS A 7 -7.98 7.55 -8.40
C HIS A 7 -8.57 6.60 -7.35
N VAL A 8 -7.71 5.87 -6.65
CA VAL A 8 -8.15 4.94 -5.61
C VAL A 8 -8.73 5.70 -4.42
N ALA A 9 -8.11 6.81 -4.04
CA ALA A 9 -8.61 7.65 -2.94
C ALA A 9 -10.05 8.12 -3.21
N SER A 10 -10.37 8.50 -4.44
CA SER A 10 -11.72 8.94 -4.77
C SER A 10 -12.74 7.80 -4.68
N LEU A 11 -12.33 6.57 -5.05
CA LEU A 11 -13.20 5.39 -4.89
C LEU A 11 -13.47 5.10 -3.42
N ILE A 12 -12.43 5.17 -2.60
CA ILE A 12 -12.54 4.93 -1.16
C ILE A 12 -13.40 5.99 -0.49
N ASP A 13 -13.20 7.25 -0.86
CA ASP A 13 -13.98 8.37 -0.33
C ASP A 13 -15.48 8.17 -0.60
N ALA A 14 -15.82 7.74 -1.81
CA ALA A 14 -17.19 7.44 -2.17
C ALA A 14 -17.78 6.30 -1.34
N GLU A 15 -16.99 5.26 -1.08
CA GLU A 15 -17.43 4.14 -0.25
C GLU A 15 -17.60 4.51 1.21
N CYS A 16 -16.71 5.35 1.74
CA CYS A 16 -16.70 5.74 3.16
C CYS A 16 -17.74 6.79 3.51
N GLN A 17 -18.12 7.62 2.56
CA GLN A 17 -19.08 8.72 2.77
C GLN A 17 -18.67 9.62 3.95
N GLY A 18 -17.37 9.91 4.06
CA GLY A 18 -16.86 10.80 5.10
C GLY A 18 -16.63 10.15 6.46
N SER A 19 -16.78 8.83 6.58
CA SER A 19 -16.61 8.14 7.87
C SER A 19 -15.15 7.94 8.26
N ILE A 20 -14.22 8.15 7.31
CA ILE A 20 -12.78 8.01 7.53
C ILE A 20 -12.11 9.34 7.17
N ILE A 21 -11.13 9.75 7.98
CA ILE A 21 -10.29 10.90 7.67
C ILE A 21 -9.20 10.42 6.73
N LEU A 22 -9.17 10.97 5.52
CA LEU A 22 -8.17 10.64 4.52
C LEU A 22 -7.12 11.76 4.47
N VAL A 23 -5.87 11.41 4.77
CA VAL A 23 -4.75 12.36 4.81
C VAL A 23 -3.81 12.06 3.64
N ARG A 24 -3.43 13.10 2.91
CA ARG A 24 -2.48 12.99 1.80
C ARG A 24 -1.20 13.73 2.17
N ASP A 25 -0.08 13.02 2.08
CA ASP A 25 1.25 13.57 2.41
C ASP A 25 2.19 13.15 1.29
N TYR A 26 2.10 13.85 0.16
CA TYR A 26 2.79 13.47 -1.08
C TYR A 26 4.07 14.26 -1.27
N ASP A 27 5.08 13.57 -1.77
CA ASP A 27 6.34 14.18 -2.21
C ASP A 27 6.20 14.58 -3.69
N PRO A 28 6.13 15.89 -3.99
CA PRO A 28 5.93 16.34 -5.37
C PRO A 28 7.17 16.14 -6.26
N SER A 29 8.31 15.78 -5.67
CA SER A 29 9.54 15.56 -6.44
C SER A 29 9.58 14.20 -7.13
N ILE A 30 8.63 13.31 -6.86
CA ILE A 30 8.62 11.99 -7.48
C ILE A 30 8.30 12.13 -8.97
N PRO A 31 9.21 11.67 -9.87
CA PRO A 31 8.97 11.75 -11.30
C PRO A 31 7.91 10.75 -11.76
N GLU A 32 7.50 10.88 -13.00
CA GLU A 32 6.61 9.89 -13.61
C GLU A 32 7.30 8.52 -13.63
N VAL A 33 6.53 7.48 -13.32
CA VAL A 33 7.02 6.10 -13.27
C VAL A 33 6.30 5.30 -14.34
N LEU A 34 7.07 4.53 -15.11
CA LEU A 34 6.47 3.61 -16.07
C LEU A 34 5.87 2.43 -15.32
N MET A 35 4.56 2.26 -15.44
CA MET A 35 3.85 1.19 -14.74
C MET A 35 2.59 0.81 -15.49
N ASP A 36 2.10 -0.40 -15.21
CA ASP A 36 0.77 -0.80 -15.66
C ASP A 36 -0.25 -0.14 -14.72
N ARG A 37 -0.93 0.88 -15.25
CA ARG A 37 -1.86 1.68 -14.45
C ARG A 37 -2.98 0.85 -13.83
N GLU A 38 -3.55 -0.05 -14.62
CA GLU A 38 -4.67 -0.90 -14.17
C GLU A 38 -4.23 -1.83 -13.04
N GLN A 39 -3.07 -2.46 -13.19
CA GLN A 39 -2.53 -3.35 -12.16
C GLN A 39 -2.17 -2.58 -10.90
N MET A 40 -1.57 -1.41 -11.05
CA MET A 40 -1.19 -0.60 -9.89
C MET A 40 -2.43 -0.10 -9.13
N ILE A 41 -3.49 0.28 -9.85
CA ILE A 41 -4.76 0.62 -9.22
C ILE A 41 -5.28 -0.56 -8.41
N GLN A 42 -5.23 -1.76 -8.97
CA GLN A 42 -5.69 -2.97 -8.26
C GLN A 42 -4.87 -3.22 -7.00
N ALA A 43 -3.55 -3.09 -7.09
CA ALA A 43 -2.67 -3.30 -5.95
C ALA A 43 -2.97 -2.32 -4.81
N VAL A 44 -3.05 -1.04 -5.13
CA VAL A 44 -3.32 0.01 -4.14
C VAL A 44 -4.72 -0.15 -3.56
N LEU A 45 -5.71 -0.46 -4.40
CA LEU A 45 -7.08 -0.66 -3.96
C LEU A 45 -7.19 -1.83 -2.98
N ASN A 46 -6.50 -2.93 -3.24
CA ASN A 46 -6.48 -4.10 -2.34
C ASN A 46 -5.95 -3.72 -0.96
N ILE A 47 -4.86 -2.94 -0.93
CA ILE A 47 -4.28 -2.49 0.34
C ILE A 47 -5.23 -1.54 1.07
N MET A 48 -5.79 -0.58 0.36
CA MET A 48 -6.69 0.40 0.98
C MET A 48 -7.98 -0.25 1.49
N ARG A 49 -8.50 -1.24 0.78
CA ARG A 49 -9.67 -1.98 1.27
C ARG A 49 -9.36 -2.77 2.54
N ASN A 50 -8.16 -3.34 2.63
CA ASN A 50 -7.72 -3.97 3.88
C ASN A 50 -7.70 -2.96 5.03
N ALA A 51 -7.18 -1.76 4.77
CA ALA A 51 -7.15 -0.71 5.78
C ALA A 51 -8.57 -0.31 6.20
N MET A 52 -9.48 -0.16 5.24
CA MET A 52 -10.87 0.17 5.54
C MET A 52 -11.55 -0.88 6.39
N GLN A 53 -11.32 -2.16 6.09
CA GLN A 53 -11.88 -3.25 6.90
C GLN A 53 -11.33 -3.23 8.32
N ALA A 54 -10.04 -2.89 8.46
CA ALA A 54 -9.43 -2.75 9.78
C ALA A 54 -10.04 -1.58 10.56
N LEU A 55 -10.44 -0.52 9.85
CA LEU A 55 -11.02 0.69 10.46
C LEU A 55 -12.52 0.59 10.70
N ALA A 56 -13.19 -0.47 10.27
CA ALA A 56 -14.64 -0.58 10.30
C ALA A 56 -15.23 -0.32 11.69
N GLY A 57 -14.58 -0.85 12.75
CA GLY A 57 -15.03 -0.63 14.11
C GLY A 57 -14.79 0.78 14.62
N GLN A 58 -13.81 1.50 14.05
CA GLN A 58 -13.49 2.86 14.45
C GLN A 58 -14.27 3.91 13.67
N ASN A 59 -14.78 3.55 12.49
CA ASN A 59 -15.53 4.47 11.64
C ASN A 59 -16.79 4.98 12.33
N GLU A 60 -17.46 4.14 13.10
CA GLU A 60 -18.66 4.50 13.84
C GLU A 60 -18.40 5.62 14.83
N LEU A 61 -17.16 5.70 15.35
CA LEU A 61 -16.76 6.72 16.30
C LEU A 61 -16.10 7.94 15.61
N GLY A 62 -15.96 7.89 14.29
CA GLY A 62 -15.29 8.95 13.54
C GLY A 62 -13.79 9.06 13.79
N LEU A 63 -13.18 7.99 14.31
CA LEU A 63 -11.75 7.99 14.67
C LEU A 63 -10.86 7.35 13.63
N GLY A 64 -11.41 6.73 12.59
CA GLY A 64 -10.64 6.07 11.53
C GLY A 64 -9.85 7.07 10.70
N ARG A 65 -8.57 6.81 10.52
CA ARG A 65 -7.67 7.66 9.71
C ARG A 65 -6.86 6.80 8.77
N LEU A 66 -6.82 7.21 7.52
CA LEU A 66 -6.02 6.57 6.48
C LEU A 66 -5.09 7.63 5.88
N THR A 67 -3.79 7.39 5.97
CA THR A 67 -2.79 8.31 5.45
C THR A 67 -2.10 7.70 4.24
N LEU A 68 -2.02 8.46 3.17
CA LEU A 68 -1.26 8.13 1.96
C LEU A 68 -0.02 9.01 1.95
N ARG A 69 1.15 8.40 2.08
CA ARG A 69 2.42 9.13 2.13
C ARG A 69 3.34 8.62 1.03
N THR A 70 3.98 9.54 0.32
CA THR A 70 4.99 9.19 -0.69
C THR A 70 6.29 9.92 -0.38
N ARG A 71 7.41 9.21 -0.59
CA ARG A 71 8.76 9.76 -0.38
C ARG A 71 9.70 9.14 -1.42
N THR A 72 10.80 9.81 -1.68
CA THR A 72 11.90 9.24 -2.47
C THR A 72 12.99 8.75 -1.53
N LEU A 73 13.57 7.59 -1.88
CA LEU A 73 14.71 7.02 -1.17
C LEU A 73 15.86 6.85 -2.14
N ARG A 74 17.07 7.17 -1.69
CA ARG A 74 18.28 7.00 -2.49
C ARG A 74 19.03 5.75 -2.06
N GLN A 75 19.68 5.10 -3.02
CA GLN A 75 20.55 3.95 -2.76
C GLN A 75 19.83 2.85 -1.97
N PHE A 76 18.67 2.46 -2.46
CA PHE A 76 17.82 1.46 -1.81
C PHE A 76 17.90 0.14 -2.57
N THR A 77 18.14 -0.95 -1.85
CA THR A 77 18.27 -2.28 -2.44
C THR A 77 16.93 -3.02 -2.39
N ILE A 78 16.47 -3.49 -3.54
CA ILE A 78 15.30 -4.37 -3.65
C ILE A 78 15.81 -5.73 -4.13
N GLY A 79 15.64 -6.76 -3.29
CA GLY A 79 16.21 -8.08 -3.59
C GLY A 79 17.73 -7.99 -3.65
N HIS A 80 18.30 -8.19 -4.83
CA HIS A 80 19.75 -8.13 -5.05
C HIS A 80 20.18 -6.89 -5.84
N ILE A 81 19.22 -6.04 -6.22
CA ILE A 81 19.48 -4.90 -7.09
C ILE A 81 19.46 -3.62 -6.27
N ARG A 82 20.56 -2.88 -6.33
CA ARG A 82 20.64 -1.57 -5.69
C ARG A 82 20.19 -0.50 -6.67
N HIS A 83 19.13 0.21 -6.28
CA HIS A 83 18.57 1.29 -7.10
C HIS A 83 19.04 2.63 -6.57
N ARG A 84 19.38 3.52 -7.49
CA ARG A 84 19.81 4.86 -7.11
C ARG A 84 18.66 5.66 -6.52
N LEU A 85 17.45 5.45 -7.03
CA LEU A 85 16.27 6.18 -6.60
C LEU A 85 15.06 5.26 -6.60
N VAL A 86 14.30 5.29 -5.50
CA VAL A 86 13.11 4.46 -5.29
C VAL A 86 12.01 5.35 -4.74
N ALA A 87 10.79 5.16 -5.22
CA ALA A 87 9.61 5.76 -4.60
C ALA A 87 9.10 4.84 -3.49
N ARG A 88 8.89 5.38 -2.31
CA ARG A 88 8.22 4.68 -1.22
C ARG A 88 6.81 5.23 -1.09
N ILE A 89 5.83 4.35 -1.20
CA ILE A 89 4.43 4.68 -1.03
C ILE A 89 3.96 3.97 0.23
N GLU A 90 3.52 4.73 1.22
CA GLU A 90 3.03 4.18 2.47
C GLU A 90 1.53 4.39 2.58
N ILE A 91 0.82 3.33 2.95
CA ILE A 91 -0.60 3.36 3.25
C ILE A 91 -0.74 3.01 4.72
N ILE A 92 -1.12 4.00 5.52
CA ILE A 92 -1.05 3.94 6.98
C ILE A 92 -2.45 4.05 7.56
N ASP A 93 -2.84 3.07 8.39
CA ASP A 93 -4.11 3.15 9.11
C ASP A 93 -3.88 3.11 10.62
N ASN A 94 -4.83 3.67 11.36
CA ASN A 94 -4.82 3.67 12.82
C ASN A 94 -5.75 2.62 13.42
N GLY A 95 -5.94 1.51 12.70
CA GLY A 95 -6.76 0.40 13.15
C GLY A 95 -6.13 -0.44 14.24
N PRO A 96 -6.76 -1.56 14.59
CA PRO A 96 -6.31 -2.39 15.71
C PRO A 96 -5.00 -3.12 15.48
N GLY A 97 -4.51 -3.13 14.24
CA GLY A 97 -3.29 -3.85 13.88
C GLY A 97 -3.57 -5.27 13.41
N ILE A 98 -2.50 -5.92 12.95
CA ILE A 98 -2.55 -7.30 12.45
C ILE A 98 -1.92 -8.19 13.51
N PRO A 99 -2.56 -9.32 13.88
CA PRO A 99 -1.97 -10.25 14.85
C PRO A 99 -0.57 -10.68 14.40
N ALA A 100 0.35 -10.77 15.35
CA ALA A 100 1.75 -11.09 15.07
C ALA A 100 1.91 -12.42 14.33
N GLU A 101 1.08 -13.41 14.65
CA GLU A 101 1.12 -14.73 14.01
C GLU A 101 0.71 -14.67 12.53
N LEU A 102 0.02 -13.62 12.09
CA LEU A 102 -0.38 -13.46 10.69
C LEU A 102 0.60 -12.61 9.88
N GLN A 103 1.44 -11.81 10.53
CA GLN A 103 2.31 -10.86 9.82
C GLN A 103 3.32 -11.57 8.93
N ASN A 104 3.86 -12.70 9.33
CA ASN A 104 4.85 -13.44 8.57
C ASN A 104 4.27 -14.14 7.34
N THR A 105 2.98 -14.41 7.32
CA THR A 105 2.32 -15.13 6.23
C THR A 105 1.29 -14.28 5.50
N LEU A 106 1.31 -12.98 5.75
CA LEU A 106 0.28 -12.03 5.31
C LEU A 106 0.08 -12.04 3.78
N PHE A 107 1.15 -12.23 3.03
CA PHE A 107 1.11 -12.22 1.57
C PHE A 107 0.93 -13.61 0.96
N TYR A 108 0.81 -14.64 1.77
CA TYR A 108 0.53 -15.99 1.26
C TYR A 108 -0.94 -16.09 0.84
N PRO A 109 -1.23 -16.82 -0.27
CA PRO A 109 -2.62 -17.00 -0.68
C PRO A 109 -3.46 -17.66 0.41
N MET A 110 -4.72 -17.28 0.49
CA MET A 110 -5.72 -17.86 1.39
C MET A 110 -5.48 -17.59 2.87
N VAL A 111 -4.55 -16.69 3.21
CA VAL A 111 -4.37 -16.23 4.60
C VAL A 111 -5.25 -15.01 4.81
N SER A 112 -6.16 -15.09 5.78
CA SER A 112 -7.02 -13.96 6.14
C SER A 112 -7.34 -14.03 7.63
N GLY A 113 -7.22 -12.88 8.29
CA GLY A 113 -7.64 -12.73 9.68
C GLY A 113 -9.09 -12.36 9.84
N ARG A 114 -9.87 -12.31 8.75
CA ARG A 114 -11.26 -11.89 8.74
C ARG A 114 -12.15 -12.97 8.12
N PRO A 115 -13.33 -13.23 8.68
CA PRO A 115 -14.22 -14.26 8.14
C PRO A 115 -14.69 -13.99 6.72
N ASP A 116 -14.78 -12.73 6.33
CA ASP A 116 -15.24 -12.32 5.01
C ASP A 116 -14.10 -12.05 4.03
N GLY A 117 -12.86 -12.22 4.45
CA GLY A 117 -11.70 -12.02 3.59
C GLY A 117 -11.44 -13.23 2.71
N THR A 118 -11.09 -13.00 1.44
CA THR A 118 -10.76 -14.07 0.51
C THR A 118 -9.37 -14.64 0.73
N GLY A 119 -8.47 -13.85 1.35
CA GLY A 119 -7.08 -14.22 1.51
C GLY A 119 -6.25 -14.12 0.25
N LEU A 120 -6.78 -13.57 -0.84
CA LEU A 120 -6.10 -13.48 -2.13
C LEU A 120 -5.60 -12.07 -2.45
N GLY A 121 -6.21 -11.03 -1.87
CA GLY A 121 -5.92 -9.64 -2.24
C GLY A 121 -4.46 -9.27 -2.07
N LEU A 122 -3.85 -9.64 -0.95
CA LEU A 122 -2.45 -9.29 -0.68
C LEU A 122 -1.48 -10.13 -1.49
N ALA A 123 -1.80 -11.41 -1.78
CA ALA A 123 -0.98 -12.22 -2.66
C ALA A 123 -0.96 -11.67 -4.08
N ILE A 124 -2.12 -11.23 -4.58
CA ILE A 124 -2.23 -10.57 -5.87
C ILE A 124 -1.43 -9.28 -5.90
N THR A 125 -1.54 -8.48 -4.83
CA THR A 125 -0.80 -7.22 -4.70
C THR A 125 0.70 -7.48 -4.75
N GLN A 126 1.20 -8.46 -4.01
CA GLN A 126 2.62 -8.80 -4.02
C GLN A 126 3.08 -9.20 -5.42
N ASN A 127 2.30 -9.99 -6.14
CA ASN A 127 2.60 -10.35 -7.53
C ASN A 127 2.73 -9.13 -8.43
N ILE A 128 1.78 -8.21 -8.34
CA ILE A 128 1.78 -6.99 -9.15
C ILE A 128 3.04 -6.17 -8.86
N ILE A 129 3.36 -5.96 -7.59
CA ILE A 129 4.52 -5.17 -7.20
C ILE A 129 5.81 -5.85 -7.66
N SER A 130 5.91 -7.17 -7.53
CA SER A 130 7.07 -7.93 -8.00
C SER A 130 7.26 -7.80 -9.52
N GLN A 131 6.18 -7.81 -10.28
CA GLN A 131 6.24 -7.63 -11.73
C GLN A 131 6.74 -6.24 -12.14
N HIS A 132 6.63 -5.28 -11.22
CA HIS A 132 7.16 -3.92 -11.41
C HIS A 132 8.55 -3.76 -10.80
N GLN A 133 9.23 -4.86 -10.47
CA GLN A 133 10.54 -4.90 -9.82
C GLN A 133 10.53 -4.18 -8.47
N GLY A 134 9.38 -4.12 -7.84
CA GLY A 134 9.18 -3.47 -6.55
C GLY A 134 9.19 -4.44 -5.39
N LEU A 135 8.99 -3.87 -4.21
CA LEU A 135 8.92 -4.60 -2.96
C LEU A 135 7.72 -4.09 -2.17
N ILE A 136 7.03 -4.99 -1.47
CA ILE A 136 5.98 -4.61 -0.54
C ILE A 136 6.32 -5.17 0.84
N GLU A 137 6.14 -4.35 1.87
CA GLU A 137 6.37 -4.73 3.26
C GLU A 137 5.19 -4.27 4.10
N CYS A 138 5.00 -4.93 5.24
CA CYS A 138 3.99 -4.55 6.20
C CYS A 138 4.59 -4.50 7.59
N GLU A 139 4.29 -3.44 8.33
CA GLU A 139 4.67 -3.27 9.71
C GLU A 139 3.42 -2.92 10.49
N SER A 140 3.13 -3.65 11.56
CA SER A 140 1.88 -3.45 12.27
C SER A 140 2.02 -3.66 13.77
N HIS A 141 1.37 -2.78 14.51
CA HIS A 141 1.12 -2.92 15.95
C HIS A 141 -0.19 -2.20 16.27
N PRO A 142 -0.77 -2.41 17.44
CA PRO A 142 -2.06 -1.80 17.76
C PRO A 142 -2.04 -0.28 17.57
N GLY A 143 -3.00 0.20 16.80
CA GLY A 143 -3.14 1.63 16.51
C GLY A 143 -2.32 2.12 15.33
N HIS A 144 -1.52 1.25 14.69
CA HIS A 144 -0.64 1.69 13.60
C HIS A 144 -0.27 0.53 12.68
N THR A 145 -0.77 0.53 11.47
CA THR A 145 -0.41 -0.44 10.44
C THR A 145 0.05 0.29 9.20
N VAL A 146 1.22 -0.08 8.68
CA VAL A 146 1.81 0.52 7.49
C VAL A 146 2.08 -0.55 6.45
N PHE A 147 1.51 -0.38 5.26
CA PHE A 147 1.92 -1.11 4.07
C PHE A 147 2.80 -0.18 3.25
N SER A 148 4.02 -0.63 2.96
CA SER A 148 5.00 0.15 2.20
C SER A 148 5.27 -0.52 0.87
N ILE A 149 5.09 0.22 -0.22
CA ILE A 149 5.41 -0.20 -1.57
C ILE A 149 6.65 0.57 -2.01
N PHE A 150 7.65 -0.16 -2.52
CA PHE A 150 8.90 0.42 -3.03
C PHE A 150 8.96 0.16 -4.53
N LEU A 151 9.05 1.21 -5.33
CA LEU A 151 9.10 1.12 -6.79
C LEU A 151 10.35 1.81 -7.32
N PRO A 152 11.16 1.12 -8.16
CA PRO A 152 12.32 1.77 -8.76
C PRO A 152 11.90 2.93 -9.66
N LEU A 153 12.61 4.04 -9.55
CA LEU A 153 12.38 5.22 -10.38
C LEU A 153 13.35 5.30 -11.55
N GLU A 154 14.39 4.47 -11.54
CA GLU A 154 15.40 4.41 -12.58
C GLU A 154 14.90 3.55 -13.74
N GLN A 155 14.47 4.19 -14.79
CA GLN A 155 13.97 3.48 -15.96
C GLN A 155 15.12 3.25 -16.94
N GLY A 156 15.27 1.99 -17.39
CA GLY A 156 16.31 1.62 -18.33
C GLY A 156 17.69 1.40 -17.72
N ALA A 157 17.83 1.56 -16.42
CA ALA A 157 19.09 1.31 -15.72
C ALA A 157 19.42 -0.17 -15.61
N THR A 158 18.47 -1.02 -15.88
CA THR A 158 18.63 -2.47 -15.77
C THR A 158 19.59 -3.08 -16.78
N SER A 159 19.90 -2.34 -17.80
CA SER A 159 20.83 -2.81 -18.83
C SER A 159 22.29 -2.66 -18.43
N ALA A 160 22.52 -2.04 -17.33
CA ALA A 160 23.87 -1.81 -16.85
C ALA A 160 24.50 -3.07 -16.28
#